data_524bfc0c027e860907a69175919a4751
#
_entry.id   524bfc0c027e860907a69175919a4751
#
_cell.length_a   1.000
_cell.length_b   1.000
_cell.length_c   1.000
_cell.angle_alpha   90.00
_cell.angle_beta   90.00
_cell.angle_gamma   90.00
#
_symmetry.space_group_name_H-M   'P 1'
#
loop_
_entity.id
_entity.type
_entity.pdbx_description
1 polymer ?
#
loop_
_entity_poly.entity_id
_entity_poly.type
_entity_poly.pdbx_seq_one_letter_code
_entity_poly.pdbx_strand_id
1 'polypeptide(L)'
;MGKVAYQIWPKSFADSNGDGIGDLEGIIGKLDYLKDLGIDIIWISPVYKSPLVDQGYDISDYYDINPLFGDLDTMDRLLAEAKKRDMYIVMDLVVNHCSDEHEWFKKACADPDGEYGKYFYIAEKKDGKLPCNWRSYFGGSVWEPIPGTDKYYFHAFHKKQPDLNWENPKVRQEVYKMMNWWFERGIAGFRIDAIINIKKKLPFCDYEPDRDDGLVSIVRMLDDAEGIGEFLEEMKHETFDKYDAFTVGEVFNEKDSELREFIGEDGHFSSKFDFAPEMCGKGGAWYEHESVTPEMYKNAIFDSQLRVADIGFLSNIIENHDEPRGVCRYIPEGDLNDTSKKALAAVYFFLRGIPFIYQGQEIGMENCPFESIDQLDDISSKDEYKVCRDAGYSEEESMKLLRVYSRENARTPVQWSDAENAGFSTHKPW
;
A
#
# COMPACT_ATOMS: atom_id res chain seq x y z
N MET A 1 15.67 2.63 -20.80
CA MET A 1 15.17 3.17 -19.50
C MET A 1 14.90 4.64 -19.71
N GLY A 2 14.01 5.22 -18.98
CA GLY A 2 13.52 6.60 -19.14
C GLY A 2 12.02 6.65 -19.04
N LYS A 3 11.42 5.65 -18.35
CA LYS A 3 10.01 5.63 -18.06
C LYS A 3 9.72 6.37 -16.75
N VAL A 4 8.58 7.04 -16.70
CA VAL A 4 8.05 7.74 -15.53
C VAL A 4 6.74 7.10 -15.15
N ALA A 5 6.58 6.80 -13.86
CA ALA A 5 5.35 6.25 -13.32
C ALA A 5 4.57 7.32 -12.52
N TYR A 6 3.26 7.17 -12.51
CA TYR A 6 2.34 8.03 -11.77
C TYR A 6 1.37 7.17 -10.95
N GLN A 7 1.28 7.42 -9.67
CA GLN A 7 0.32 6.75 -8.80
C GLN A 7 -0.96 7.54 -8.68
N ILE A 8 -2.09 6.86 -8.88
CA ILE A 8 -3.44 7.40 -8.70
C ILE A 8 -4.11 6.74 -7.49
N TRP A 9 -4.60 7.55 -6.56
CA TRP A 9 -5.56 7.20 -5.53
C TRP A 9 -6.96 7.53 -6.06
N PRO A 10 -7.73 6.55 -6.57
CA PRO A 10 -8.93 6.80 -7.37
C PRO A 10 -9.94 7.71 -6.69
N LYS A 11 -10.25 7.44 -5.41
CA LYS A 11 -11.23 8.18 -4.60
C LYS A 11 -11.03 9.70 -4.63
N SER A 12 -9.77 10.17 -4.80
CA SER A 12 -9.39 11.59 -4.70
C SER A 12 -8.79 12.16 -5.97
N PHE A 13 -8.77 11.42 -7.09
CA PHE A 13 -8.10 11.89 -8.30
C PHE A 13 -8.97 12.85 -9.12
N ALA A 14 -10.10 12.40 -9.63
CA ALA A 14 -11.03 13.23 -10.39
C ALA A 14 -12.43 12.59 -10.35
N ASP A 15 -13.44 13.38 -10.03
CA ASP A 15 -14.84 12.99 -10.01
C ASP A 15 -15.48 13.35 -11.36
N SER A 16 -16.00 12.36 -12.08
CA SER A 16 -16.61 12.55 -13.39
C SER A 16 -18.12 12.73 -13.33
N ASN A 17 -18.77 12.19 -12.30
CA ASN A 17 -20.22 12.10 -12.19
C ASN A 17 -20.84 13.14 -11.25
N GLY A 18 -20.01 13.84 -10.46
CA GLY A 18 -20.41 14.88 -9.54
C GLY A 18 -21.00 14.36 -8.23
N ASP A 19 -20.60 13.19 -7.76
CA ASP A 19 -21.00 12.64 -6.46
C ASP A 19 -20.05 12.98 -5.31
N GLY A 20 -18.94 13.61 -5.59
CA GLY A 20 -17.91 14.00 -4.64
C GLY A 20 -16.78 12.97 -4.48
N ILE A 21 -16.78 11.91 -5.26
CA ILE A 21 -15.82 10.81 -5.21
C ILE A 21 -15.17 10.63 -6.58
N GLY A 22 -13.85 10.47 -6.61
CA GLY A 22 -13.14 10.20 -7.86
C GLY A 22 -13.42 8.79 -8.39
N ASP A 23 -13.37 8.64 -9.72
CA ASP A 23 -13.76 7.42 -10.41
C ASP A 23 -12.87 7.10 -11.63
N LEU A 24 -13.05 5.92 -12.23
CA LEU A 24 -12.29 5.47 -13.40
C LEU A 24 -12.54 6.36 -14.63
N GLU A 25 -13.74 6.89 -14.79
CA GLU A 25 -14.07 7.82 -15.87
C GLU A 25 -13.33 9.14 -15.73
N GLY A 26 -13.20 9.63 -14.48
CA GLY A 26 -12.37 10.79 -14.14
C GLY A 26 -10.89 10.55 -14.48
N ILE A 27 -10.38 9.33 -14.27
CA ILE A 27 -9.02 8.94 -14.69
C ILE A 27 -8.92 9.01 -16.22
N ILE A 28 -9.89 8.44 -16.95
CA ILE A 28 -9.93 8.49 -18.43
C ILE A 28 -9.88 9.95 -18.91
N GLY A 29 -10.65 10.83 -18.28
CA GLY A 29 -10.70 12.25 -18.61
C GLY A 29 -9.37 13.01 -18.38
N LYS A 30 -8.44 12.45 -17.63
CA LYS A 30 -7.13 13.03 -17.33
C LYS A 30 -5.94 12.37 -18.05
N LEU A 31 -6.18 11.36 -18.89
CA LEU A 31 -5.10 10.67 -19.60
C LEU A 31 -4.27 11.56 -20.50
N ASP A 32 -4.88 12.56 -21.17
CA ASP A 32 -4.13 13.50 -21.99
C ASP A 32 -3.21 14.39 -21.14
N TYR A 33 -3.68 14.84 -19.98
CA TYR A 33 -2.85 15.56 -19.01
C TYR A 33 -1.65 14.73 -18.56
N LEU A 34 -1.87 13.46 -18.20
CA LEU A 34 -0.79 12.57 -17.77
C LEU A 34 0.20 12.29 -18.93
N LYS A 35 -0.30 12.16 -20.16
CA LYS A 35 0.57 12.01 -21.33
C LYS A 35 1.41 13.26 -21.59
N ASP A 36 0.83 14.44 -21.49
CA ASP A 36 1.55 15.72 -21.65
C ASP A 36 2.56 15.94 -20.52
N LEU A 37 2.29 15.44 -19.31
CA LEU A 37 3.24 15.43 -18.20
C LEU A 37 4.43 14.46 -18.47
N GLY A 38 4.31 13.55 -19.42
CA GLY A 38 5.35 12.59 -19.78
C GLY A 38 5.26 11.25 -19.04
N ILE A 39 4.08 10.89 -18.57
CA ILE A 39 3.84 9.62 -17.87
C ILE A 39 3.77 8.45 -18.85
N ASP A 40 4.46 7.37 -18.51
CA ASP A 40 4.46 6.10 -19.25
C ASP A 40 3.65 5.01 -18.53
N ILE A 41 3.71 4.99 -17.20
CA ILE A 41 3.10 3.95 -16.36
C ILE A 41 2.14 4.62 -15.37
N ILE A 42 0.93 4.11 -15.28
CA ILE A 42 -0.08 4.56 -14.31
C ILE A 42 -0.34 3.41 -13.35
N TRP A 43 0.07 3.57 -12.09
CA TRP A 43 -0.32 2.67 -11.01
C TRP A 43 -1.62 3.17 -10.39
N ILE A 44 -2.64 2.33 -10.41
CA ILE A 44 -3.95 2.61 -9.81
C ILE A 44 -4.03 1.83 -8.50
N SER A 45 -4.18 2.54 -7.36
CA SER A 45 -4.48 1.93 -6.06
C SER A 45 -5.81 1.16 -6.13
N PRO A 46 -6.11 0.23 -5.19
CA PRO A 46 -7.15 -0.76 -5.39
C PRO A 46 -8.51 -0.20 -5.78
N VAL A 47 -9.06 -0.69 -6.88
CA VAL A 47 -10.42 -0.38 -7.40
C VAL A 47 -11.34 -1.59 -7.40
N TYR A 48 -10.85 -2.73 -6.90
CA TYR A 48 -11.63 -3.95 -6.79
C TYR A 48 -12.83 -3.76 -5.86
N LYS A 49 -13.80 -4.67 -5.96
CA LYS A 49 -14.93 -4.68 -5.06
C LYS A 49 -14.46 -4.86 -3.60
N SER A 50 -14.87 -3.95 -2.76
CA SER A 50 -14.42 -3.84 -1.36
C SER A 50 -15.46 -3.15 -0.52
N PRO A 51 -15.65 -3.51 0.76
CA PRO A 51 -16.42 -2.73 1.72
C PRO A 51 -15.73 -1.44 2.16
N LEU A 52 -14.46 -1.20 1.72
CA LEU A 52 -13.69 0.02 1.96
C LEU A 52 -13.35 0.28 3.43
N VAL A 53 -13.20 -0.77 4.23
CA VAL A 53 -12.76 -0.65 5.63
C VAL A 53 -11.33 -0.11 5.69
N ASP A 54 -10.46 -0.56 4.80
CA ASP A 54 -9.11 -0.05 4.58
C ASP A 54 -9.00 0.56 3.17
N GLN A 55 -9.98 1.39 2.81
CA GLN A 55 -9.99 2.22 1.60
C GLN A 55 -9.73 1.46 0.29
N GLY A 56 -10.08 0.15 0.23
CA GLY A 56 -9.91 -0.71 -0.95
C GLY A 56 -8.89 -1.84 -0.79
N TYR A 57 -8.04 -1.80 0.23
CA TYR A 57 -7.10 -2.89 0.55
C TYR A 57 -7.77 -4.09 1.25
N ASP A 58 -9.07 -4.04 1.51
CA ASP A 58 -9.91 -5.12 1.99
C ASP A 58 -10.81 -5.64 0.84
N ILE A 59 -10.23 -6.47 -0.04
CA ILE A 59 -10.87 -6.91 -1.29
C ILE A 59 -11.87 -8.02 -1.02
N SER A 60 -13.13 -7.81 -1.43
CA SER A 60 -14.21 -8.80 -1.32
C SER A 60 -14.48 -9.59 -2.60
N ASP A 61 -14.05 -9.07 -3.75
CA ASP A 61 -14.08 -9.77 -5.05
C ASP A 61 -12.96 -9.23 -5.95
N TYR A 62 -12.03 -10.09 -6.31
CA TYR A 62 -10.89 -9.74 -7.17
C TYR A 62 -11.23 -9.63 -8.66
N TYR A 63 -12.40 -10.10 -9.08
CA TYR A 63 -12.82 -10.16 -10.48
C TYR A 63 -13.81 -9.06 -10.87
N ASP A 64 -14.10 -8.14 -9.96
CA ASP A 64 -15.06 -7.06 -10.19
C ASP A 64 -14.53 -5.71 -9.67
N ILE A 65 -15.03 -4.64 -10.26
CA ILE A 65 -14.72 -3.25 -9.86
C ILE A 65 -15.73 -2.79 -8.81
N ASN A 66 -15.28 -2.02 -7.82
CA ASN A 66 -16.16 -1.39 -6.86
C ASN A 66 -17.10 -0.41 -7.59
N PRO A 67 -18.43 -0.53 -7.41
CA PRO A 67 -19.39 0.35 -8.06
C PRO A 67 -19.18 1.85 -7.78
N LEU A 68 -18.45 2.17 -6.71
CA LEU A 68 -18.06 3.55 -6.39
C LEU A 68 -17.11 4.14 -7.44
N PHE A 69 -16.28 3.30 -8.05
CA PHE A 69 -15.27 3.73 -9.03
C PHE A 69 -15.68 3.44 -10.48
N GLY A 70 -16.72 2.66 -10.70
CA GLY A 70 -17.19 2.26 -12.04
C GLY A 70 -17.47 0.77 -12.13
N ASP A 71 -17.19 0.19 -13.30
CA ASP A 71 -17.42 -1.21 -13.61
C ASP A 71 -16.31 -1.76 -14.52
N LEU A 72 -16.40 -3.04 -14.87
CA LEU A 72 -15.46 -3.70 -15.77
C LEU A 72 -15.43 -3.09 -17.18
N ASP A 73 -16.56 -2.63 -17.70
CA ASP A 73 -16.63 -1.99 -19.02
C ASP A 73 -15.88 -0.64 -19.00
N THR A 74 -15.98 0.10 -17.91
CA THR A 74 -15.22 1.34 -17.70
C THR A 74 -13.73 1.06 -17.55
N MET A 75 -13.36 -0.02 -16.84
CA MET A 75 -11.96 -0.45 -16.73
C MET A 75 -11.39 -0.86 -18.09
N ASP A 76 -12.13 -1.61 -18.90
CA ASP A 76 -11.69 -1.99 -20.25
C ASP A 76 -11.49 -0.76 -21.16
N ARG A 77 -12.36 0.27 -21.02
CA ARG A 77 -12.17 1.55 -21.73
C ARG A 77 -10.92 2.28 -21.27
N LEU A 78 -10.66 2.31 -19.96
CA LEU A 78 -9.44 2.91 -19.40
C LEU A 78 -8.18 2.25 -19.98
N LEU A 79 -8.14 0.91 -19.99
CA LEU A 79 -7.03 0.15 -20.59
C LEU A 79 -6.84 0.48 -22.07
N ALA A 80 -7.93 0.53 -22.83
CA ALA A 80 -7.90 0.85 -24.25
C ALA A 80 -7.45 2.30 -24.53
N GLU A 81 -7.93 3.28 -23.74
CA GLU A 81 -7.58 4.68 -23.89
C GLU A 81 -6.13 4.97 -23.45
N ALA A 82 -5.65 4.32 -22.39
CA ALA A 82 -4.24 4.40 -21.98
C ALA A 82 -3.33 3.83 -23.08
N LYS A 83 -3.66 2.67 -23.62
CA LYS A 83 -2.91 2.00 -24.71
C LYS A 83 -2.80 2.88 -25.97
N LYS A 84 -3.86 3.61 -26.36
CA LYS A 84 -3.82 4.55 -27.49
C LYS A 84 -2.80 5.67 -27.31
N ARG A 85 -2.44 5.99 -26.07
CA ARG A 85 -1.49 7.00 -25.68
C ARG A 85 -0.10 6.45 -25.32
N ASP A 86 0.16 5.18 -25.61
CA ASP A 86 1.38 4.46 -25.20
C ASP A 86 1.64 4.59 -23.69
N MET A 87 0.57 4.47 -22.90
CA MET A 87 0.64 4.40 -21.44
C MET A 87 0.19 3.02 -20.96
N TYR A 88 0.80 2.56 -19.86
CA TYR A 88 0.64 1.22 -19.32
C TYR A 88 -0.04 1.28 -17.95
N ILE A 89 -1.12 0.54 -17.78
CA ILE A 89 -1.83 0.45 -16.50
C ILE A 89 -1.25 -0.67 -15.65
N VAL A 90 -0.87 -0.34 -14.44
CA VAL A 90 -0.42 -1.25 -13.37
C VAL A 90 -1.47 -1.21 -12.26
N MET A 91 -1.98 -2.37 -11.86
CA MET A 91 -2.93 -2.49 -10.77
C MET A 91 -2.24 -2.84 -9.45
N ASP A 92 -2.94 -2.65 -8.36
CA ASP A 92 -2.47 -3.08 -7.04
C ASP A 92 -2.79 -4.57 -6.82
N LEU A 93 -1.82 -5.36 -6.39
CA LEU A 93 -1.98 -6.79 -6.09
C LEU A 93 -1.97 -7.00 -4.58
N VAL A 94 -3.14 -7.08 -3.98
CA VAL A 94 -3.32 -7.28 -2.55
C VAL A 94 -3.64 -8.75 -2.29
N VAL A 95 -2.63 -9.53 -1.94
CA VAL A 95 -2.74 -11.00 -1.82
C VAL A 95 -2.19 -11.58 -0.52
N ASN A 96 -1.73 -10.73 0.40
CA ASN A 96 -1.46 -11.18 1.76
C ASN A 96 -2.75 -11.55 2.49
N HIS A 97 -3.83 -10.81 2.25
CA HIS A 97 -5.13 -10.93 2.90
C HIS A 97 -6.27 -10.64 1.91
N CYS A 98 -7.48 -10.89 2.32
CA CYS A 98 -8.68 -10.42 1.64
C CYS A 98 -9.66 -9.81 2.66
N SER A 99 -10.80 -9.31 2.22
CA SER A 99 -11.87 -8.84 3.11
C SER A 99 -12.52 -10.00 3.88
N ASP A 100 -13.01 -9.71 5.10
CA ASP A 100 -13.90 -10.60 5.84
C ASP A 100 -15.25 -10.83 5.09
N GLU A 101 -15.55 -9.98 4.11
CA GLU A 101 -16.69 -10.12 3.22
C GLU A 101 -16.39 -10.94 1.95
N HIS A 102 -15.16 -11.40 1.74
CA HIS A 102 -14.83 -12.28 0.63
C HIS A 102 -15.51 -13.66 0.79
N GLU A 103 -16.00 -14.21 -0.32
CA GLU A 103 -16.69 -15.52 -0.32
C GLU A 103 -15.87 -16.65 0.30
N TRP A 104 -14.56 -16.65 0.12
CA TRP A 104 -13.68 -17.65 0.73
C TRP A 104 -13.75 -17.58 2.27
N PHE A 105 -13.70 -16.37 2.84
CA PHE A 105 -13.71 -16.21 4.28
C PHE A 105 -15.09 -16.49 4.88
N LYS A 106 -16.18 -16.07 4.21
CA LYS A 106 -17.54 -16.44 4.63
C LYS A 106 -17.74 -17.95 4.72
N LYS A 107 -17.22 -18.69 3.71
CA LYS A 107 -17.24 -20.15 3.71
C LYS A 107 -16.32 -20.75 4.77
N ALA A 108 -15.16 -20.16 5.01
CA ALA A 108 -14.24 -20.56 6.09
C ALA A 108 -14.88 -20.39 7.47
N CYS A 109 -15.59 -19.30 7.73
CA CYS A 109 -16.33 -19.09 8.98
C CYS A 109 -17.48 -20.08 9.16
N ALA A 110 -18.17 -20.45 8.08
CA ALA A 110 -19.26 -21.42 8.12
C ALA A 110 -18.79 -22.85 8.38
N ASP A 111 -17.61 -23.22 7.90
CA ASP A 111 -16.96 -24.52 8.11
C ASP A 111 -15.43 -24.34 8.24
N PRO A 112 -14.94 -24.00 9.45
CA PRO A 112 -13.52 -23.73 9.67
C PRO A 112 -12.60 -24.95 9.47
N ASP A 113 -13.12 -26.16 9.52
CA ASP A 113 -12.38 -27.41 9.27
C ASP A 113 -12.46 -27.85 7.80
N GLY A 114 -13.32 -27.23 7.03
CA GLY A 114 -13.57 -27.54 5.64
C GLY A 114 -12.46 -27.06 4.69
N GLU A 115 -12.75 -27.11 3.42
CA GLU A 115 -11.80 -26.71 2.36
C GLU A 115 -11.38 -25.25 2.49
N TYR A 116 -12.35 -24.35 2.64
CA TYR A 116 -12.08 -22.91 2.72
C TYR A 116 -11.49 -22.47 4.05
N GLY A 117 -11.70 -23.22 5.16
CA GLY A 117 -10.99 -23.01 6.42
C GLY A 117 -9.47 -23.10 6.25
N LYS A 118 -8.99 -23.94 5.33
CA LYS A 118 -7.55 -24.09 5.00
C LYS A 118 -6.98 -22.98 4.12
N TYR A 119 -7.84 -22.09 3.59
CA TYR A 119 -7.41 -20.91 2.85
C TYR A 119 -6.87 -19.80 3.76
N PHE A 120 -7.15 -19.91 5.05
CA PHE A 120 -6.75 -18.95 6.08
C PHE A 120 -5.95 -19.67 7.17
N TYR A 121 -5.22 -18.89 7.96
CA TYR A 121 -4.61 -19.42 9.18
C TYR A 121 -5.67 -19.41 10.28
N ILE A 122 -6.23 -20.60 10.56
CA ILE A 122 -7.24 -20.80 11.61
C ILE A 122 -6.67 -21.76 12.65
N ALA A 123 -6.84 -21.43 13.93
CA ALA A 123 -6.32 -22.22 15.05
C ALA A 123 -7.24 -22.16 16.27
N GLU A 124 -7.09 -23.11 17.15
CA GLU A 124 -7.69 -23.15 18.49
C GLU A 124 -6.68 -22.66 19.54
N LYS A 125 -7.18 -22.24 20.70
CA LYS A 125 -6.32 -22.02 21.86
C LYS A 125 -5.76 -23.36 22.35
N LYS A 126 -4.46 -23.35 22.65
CA LYS A 126 -3.79 -24.46 23.31
C LYS A 126 -3.46 -24.06 24.74
N ASP A 127 -3.94 -24.82 25.73
CA ASP A 127 -3.77 -24.54 27.16
C ASP A 127 -4.24 -23.11 27.53
N GLY A 128 -5.32 -22.66 26.88
CA GLY A 128 -5.92 -21.33 27.08
C GLY A 128 -5.19 -20.17 26.39
N LYS A 129 -4.10 -20.42 25.66
CA LYS A 129 -3.29 -19.43 24.95
C LYS A 129 -3.55 -19.47 23.44
N LEU A 130 -3.50 -18.30 22.80
CA LEU A 130 -3.45 -18.17 21.35
C LEU A 130 -2.11 -18.71 20.79
N PRO A 131 -2.02 -19.02 19.50
CA PRO A 131 -0.82 -19.62 18.91
C PRO A 131 0.45 -18.78 18.99
N CYS A 132 0.31 -17.45 19.09
CA CYS A 132 1.41 -16.52 19.30
C CYS A 132 0.90 -15.20 19.92
N ASN A 133 1.84 -14.42 20.47
CA ASN A 133 1.59 -13.10 21.08
C ASN A 133 1.90 -11.93 20.13
N TRP A 134 1.69 -12.08 18.84
CA TRP A 134 2.02 -11.00 17.90
C TRP A 134 0.93 -9.92 17.89
N ARG A 135 1.38 -8.66 17.71
CA ARG A 135 0.53 -7.48 17.54
C ARG A 135 0.40 -7.15 16.07
N SER A 136 -0.84 -6.95 15.62
CA SER A 136 -1.18 -6.50 14.28
C SER A 136 -0.57 -5.13 13.96
N TYR A 137 -0.40 -4.82 12.67
CA TYR A 137 0.05 -3.50 12.23
C TYR A 137 -0.89 -2.36 12.68
N PHE A 138 -2.20 -2.64 12.79
CA PHE A 138 -3.22 -1.69 13.25
C PHE A 138 -3.58 -1.88 14.73
N GLY A 139 -2.69 -2.49 15.50
CA GLY A 139 -2.86 -2.68 16.94
C GLY A 139 -3.68 -3.92 17.33
N GLY A 140 -3.61 -4.29 18.59
CA GLY A 140 -4.26 -5.49 19.14
C GLY A 140 -3.59 -6.80 18.71
N SER A 141 -4.18 -7.93 19.14
CA SER A 141 -3.71 -9.27 18.76
C SER A 141 -3.94 -9.53 17.28
N VAL A 142 -3.05 -10.32 16.64
CA VAL A 142 -3.24 -10.84 15.27
C VAL A 142 -4.30 -11.96 15.19
N TRP A 143 -4.93 -12.35 16.30
CA TRP A 143 -5.92 -13.43 16.38
C TRP A 143 -7.29 -12.90 16.81
N GLU A 144 -8.31 -13.14 15.97
CA GLU A 144 -9.69 -12.80 16.26
C GLU A 144 -10.58 -14.05 16.32
N PRO A 145 -11.57 -14.13 17.23
CA PRO A 145 -12.44 -15.27 17.32
C PRO A 145 -13.38 -15.38 16.11
N ILE A 146 -13.63 -16.61 15.66
CA ILE A 146 -14.71 -16.91 14.71
C ILE A 146 -16.00 -17.10 15.51
N PRO A 147 -17.01 -16.23 15.30
CA PRO A 147 -18.25 -16.30 16.08
C PRO A 147 -18.94 -17.66 16.06
N GLY A 148 -19.34 -18.15 17.24
CA GLY A 148 -20.04 -19.43 17.38
C GLY A 148 -19.13 -20.66 17.39
N THR A 149 -17.81 -20.47 17.40
CA THR A 149 -16.80 -21.54 17.45
C THR A 149 -15.79 -21.29 18.57
N ASP A 150 -14.90 -22.23 18.81
CA ASP A 150 -13.72 -22.09 19.68
C ASP A 150 -12.44 -21.73 18.91
N LYS A 151 -12.59 -21.40 17.62
CA LYS A 151 -11.51 -21.10 16.70
C LYS A 151 -11.26 -19.62 16.51
N TYR A 152 -10.04 -19.32 16.09
CA TYR A 152 -9.52 -17.99 15.84
C TYR A 152 -8.88 -17.95 14.46
N TYR A 153 -9.07 -16.85 13.72
CA TYR A 153 -8.36 -16.58 12.47
C TYR A 153 -7.27 -15.55 12.68
N PHE A 154 -6.26 -15.63 11.84
CA PHE A 154 -5.12 -14.71 11.84
C PHE A 154 -5.33 -13.53 10.91
N HIS A 155 -4.89 -12.34 11.33
CA HIS A 155 -4.80 -11.14 10.50
C HIS A 155 -3.55 -10.33 10.86
N ALA A 156 -2.72 -10.00 9.86
CA ALA A 156 -1.56 -9.14 10.06
C ALA A 156 -1.96 -7.65 10.19
N PHE A 157 -2.97 -7.25 9.44
CA PHE A 157 -3.49 -5.88 9.37
C PHE A 157 -4.79 -5.74 10.19
N HIS A 158 -5.83 -5.15 9.62
CA HIS A 158 -7.09 -5.00 10.35
C HIS A 158 -7.80 -6.36 10.53
N LYS A 159 -8.57 -6.51 11.62
CA LYS A 159 -9.35 -7.73 11.88
C LYS A 159 -10.35 -8.09 10.76
N LYS A 160 -10.74 -7.13 9.93
CA LYS A 160 -11.56 -7.38 8.73
C LYS A 160 -10.74 -7.74 7.48
N GLN A 161 -9.45 -8.00 7.65
CA GLN A 161 -8.51 -8.39 6.59
C GLN A 161 -7.84 -9.73 6.98
N PRO A 162 -8.59 -10.86 6.97
CA PRO A 162 -8.02 -12.17 7.29
C PRO A 162 -6.92 -12.55 6.30
N ASP A 163 -5.78 -13.02 6.83
CA ASP A 163 -4.61 -13.39 6.04
C ASP A 163 -4.81 -14.71 5.29
N LEU A 164 -4.47 -14.70 4.01
CA LEU A 164 -4.48 -15.88 3.15
C LEU A 164 -3.32 -16.83 3.51
N ASN A 165 -3.63 -18.11 3.56
CA ASN A 165 -2.64 -19.15 3.87
C ASN A 165 -1.85 -19.54 2.62
N TRP A 166 -0.74 -18.89 2.38
CA TRP A 166 0.14 -19.13 1.23
C TRP A 166 0.85 -20.50 1.27
N GLU A 167 0.90 -21.18 2.40
CA GLU A 167 1.36 -22.58 2.46
C GLU A 167 0.40 -23.53 1.72
N ASN A 168 -0.87 -23.12 1.54
CA ASN A 168 -1.84 -23.89 0.80
C ASN A 168 -1.71 -23.65 -0.72
N PRO A 169 -1.29 -24.65 -1.52
CA PRO A 169 -1.13 -24.46 -2.97
C PRO A 169 -2.43 -24.10 -3.70
N LYS A 170 -3.60 -24.44 -3.15
CA LYS A 170 -4.87 -24.03 -3.74
C LYS A 170 -5.07 -22.51 -3.67
N VAL A 171 -4.67 -21.88 -2.57
CA VAL A 171 -4.71 -20.42 -2.43
C VAL A 171 -3.82 -19.78 -3.49
N ARG A 172 -2.58 -20.25 -3.64
CA ARG A 172 -1.65 -19.74 -4.66
C ARG A 172 -2.22 -19.87 -6.07
N GLN A 173 -2.80 -21.03 -6.40
CA GLN A 173 -3.43 -21.26 -7.72
C GLN A 173 -4.59 -20.31 -7.99
N GLU A 174 -5.46 -20.04 -7.01
CA GLU A 174 -6.56 -19.07 -7.18
C GLU A 174 -6.02 -17.63 -7.36
N VAL A 175 -4.96 -17.26 -6.64
CA VAL A 175 -4.28 -15.98 -6.82
C VAL A 175 -3.70 -15.88 -8.24
N TYR A 176 -2.97 -16.90 -8.73
CA TYR A 176 -2.37 -16.86 -10.06
C TYR A 176 -3.42 -16.86 -11.18
N LYS A 177 -4.54 -17.53 -10.98
CA LYS A 177 -5.69 -17.51 -11.91
C LYS A 177 -6.28 -16.10 -12.01
N MET A 178 -6.43 -15.41 -10.88
CA MET A 178 -6.90 -14.02 -10.83
C MET A 178 -5.91 -13.07 -11.52
N MET A 179 -4.61 -13.20 -11.25
CA MET A 179 -3.58 -12.39 -11.88
C MET A 179 -3.58 -12.56 -13.40
N ASN A 180 -3.61 -13.80 -13.88
CA ASN A 180 -3.66 -14.10 -15.31
C ASN A 180 -4.93 -13.52 -15.97
N TRP A 181 -6.08 -13.57 -15.32
CA TRP A 181 -7.32 -12.98 -15.80
C TRP A 181 -7.21 -11.45 -16.01
N TRP A 182 -6.52 -10.74 -15.11
CA TRP A 182 -6.27 -9.31 -15.28
C TRP A 182 -5.26 -9.02 -16.39
N PHE A 183 -4.21 -9.83 -16.53
CA PHE A 183 -3.29 -9.72 -17.67
C PHE A 183 -3.98 -9.95 -19.01
N GLU A 184 -4.87 -10.95 -19.10
CA GLU A 184 -5.66 -11.22 -20.29
C GLU A 184 -6.61 -10.06 -20.64
N ARG A 185 -7.04 -9.26 -19.66
CA ARG A 185 -7.80 -8.02 -19.92
C ARG A 185 -6.93 -6.87 -20.41
N GLY A 186 -5.63 -6.92 -20.24
CA GLY A 186 -4.69 -5.97 -20.84
C GLY A 186 -3.97 -5.05 -19.86
N ILE A 187 -3.95 -5.34 -18.57
CA ILE A 187 -3.03 -4.63 -17.66
C ILE A 187 -1.59 -4.97 -18.01
N ALA A 188 -0.67 -4.06 -17.70
CA ALA A 188 0.75 -4.22 -17.99
C ALA A 188 1.57 -4.77 -16.82
N GLY A 189 0.98 -4.85 -15.64
CA GLY A 189 1.70 -5.30 -14.46
C GLY A 189 0.97 -5.07 -13.16
N PHE A 190 1.71 -5.33 -12.07
CA PHE A 190 1.22 -5.13 -10.72
C PHE A 190 2.24 -4.39 -9.83
N ARG A 191 1.71 -3.55 -8.96
CA ARG A 191 2.38 -3.18 -7.71
C ARG A 191 1.96 -4.22 -6.67
N ILE A 192 2.91 -4.87 -6.03
CA ILE A 192 2.64 -5.99 -5.15
C ILE A 192 2.67 -5.51 -3.70
N ASP A 193 1.48 -5.48 -3.09
CA ASP A 193 1.22 -5.00 -1.75
C ASP A 193 1.76 -5.94 -0.68
N ALA A 194 2.42 -5.37 0.33
CA ALA A 194 2.83 -6.05 1.57
C ALA A 194 3.42 -7.45 1.36
N ILE A 195 4.13 -7.67 0.25
CA ILE A 195 4.49 -9.01 -0.25
C ILE A 195 5.31 -9.82 0.73
N ILE A 196 6.15 -9.19 1.55
CA ILE A 196 6.96 -9.88 2.55
C ILE A 196 6.11 -10.60 3.60
N ASN A 197 4.86 -10.15 3.79
CA ASN A 197 3.96 -10.72 4.79
C ASN A 197 3.29 -12.03 4.33
N ILE A 198 3.35 -12.41 3.05
CA ILE A 198 2.75 -13.68 2.59
C ILE A 198 3.41 -14.90 3.22
N LYS A 199 4.69 -14.80 3.60
CA LYS A 199 5.40 -15.84 4.34
C LYS A 199 5.36 -15.56 5.83
N LYS A 200 4.82 -16.52 6.61
CA LYS A 200 4.77 -16.45 8.06
C LYS A 200 5.85 -17.33 8.68
N LYS A 201 6.34 -16.94 9.86
CA LYS A 201 7.12 -17.85 10.70
C LYS A 201 6.21 -18.95 11.21
N LEU A 202 6.44 -20.18 10.75
CA LEU A 202 5.73 -21.37 11.18
C LEU A 202 6.69 -22.40 11.77
N PRO A 203 6.27 -23.17 12.79
CA PRO A 203 5.03 -22.98 13.55
C PRO A 203 5.00 -21.61 14.25
N PHE A 204 3.79 -21.09 14.49
CA PHE A 204 3.62 -19.85 15.27
C PHE A 204 4.30 -20.01 16.64
N CYS A 205 4.92 -18.94 17.13
CA CYS A 205 5.62 -18.91 18.40
C CYS A 205 5.50 -17.54 19.07
N ASP A 206 5.63 -17.52 20.38
CA ASP A 206 5.75 -16.29 21.16
C ASP A 206 7.17 -15.71 21.02
N TYR A 207 7.24 -14.39 21.06
CA TYR A 207 8.47 -13.62 21.24
C TYR A 207 8.42 -12.83 22.55
N GLU A 208 9.56 -12.28 22.96
CA GLU A 208 9.63 -11.37 24.10
C GLU A 208 8.77 -10.11 23.81
N PRO A 209 7.79 -9.80 24.68
CA PRO A 209 6.95 -8.62 24.49
C PRO A 209 7.75 -7.32 24.37
N ASP A 210 7.34 -6.43 23.48
CA ASP A 210 7.96 -5.12 23.31
C ASP A 210 7.22 -3.99 24.05
N ARG A 211 6.06 -4.30 24.67
CA ARG A 211 5.22 -3.40 25.47
C ARG A 211 4.57 -4.12 26.64
N ASP A 212 4.00 -3.32 27.57
CA ASP A 212 3.30 -3.82 28.76
C ASP A 212 2.00 -4.60 28.46
N ASP A 213 1.51 -4.56 27.23
CA ASP A 213 0.33 -5.31 26.78
C ASP A 213 0.59 -6.82 26.60
N GLY A 214 1.85 -7.24 26.74
CA GLY A 214 2.26 -8.64 26.56
C GLY A 214 2.37 -9.09 25.10
N LEU A 215 2.19 -8.19 24.15
CA LEU A 215 2.32 -8.43 22.73
C LEU A 215 3.68 -7.95 22.18
N VAL A 216 4.02 -8.41 20.99
CA VAL A 216 5.21 -8.01 20.24
C VAL A 216 4.83 -7.62 18.83
N SER A 217 5.45 -6.60 18.26
CA SER A 217 5.21 -6.21 16.87
C SER A 217 5.35 -7.39 15.92
N ILE A 218 4.38 -7.57 15.02
CA ILE A 218 4.41 -8.62 13.98
C ILE A 218 5.67 -8.52 13.09
N VAL A 219 6.25 -7.33 12.94
CA VAL A 219 7.51 -7.13 12.17
C VAL A 219 8.61 -8.07 12.66
N ARG A 220 8.63 -8.41 13.97
CA ARG A 220 9.63 -9.32 14.53
C ARG A 220 9.62 -10.71 13.87
N MET A 221 8.48 -11.19 13.40
CA MET A 221 8.41 -12.49 12.74
C MET A 221 9.10 -12.53 11.36
N LEU A 222 9.22 -11.35 10.70
CA LEU A 222 9.87 -11.24 9.39
C LEU A 222 11.36 -11.61 9.45
N ASP A 223 12.02 -11.35 10.60
CA ASP A 223 13.42 -11.72 10.80
C ASP A 223 13.64 -13.25 10.77
N ASP A 224 12.61 -14.00 11.18
CA ASP A 224 12.66 -15.46 11.33
C ASP A 224 11.83 -16.21 10.27
N ALA A 225 11.08 -15.49 9.41
CA ALA A 225 10.39 -16.09 8.28
C ALA A 225 11.41 -16.42 7.17
N GLU A 226 11.36 -17.64 6.66
CA GLU A 226 12.27 -18.13 5.62
C GLU A 226 11.48 -18.76 4.46
N GLY A 227 12.05 -18.74 3.24
CA GLY A 227 11.49 -19.44 2.08
C GLY A 227 10.43 -18.66 1.30
N ILE A 228 10.37 -17.33 1.43
CA ILE A 228 9.48 -16.50 0.61
C ILE A 228 9.82 -16.62 -0.88
N GLY A 229 11.09 -16.78 -1.23
CA GLY A 229 11.57 -16.92 -2.60
C GLY A 229 10.87 -18.07 -3.36
N GLU A 230 10.53 -19.17 -2.68
CA GLU A 230 9.78 -20.27 -3.32
C GLU A 230 8.40 -19.84 -3.82
N PHE A 231 7.69 -19.00 -3.05
CA PHE A 231 6.38 -18.48 -3.45
C PHE A 231 6.49 -17.44 -4.56
N LEU A 232 7.53 -16.62 -4.51
CA LEU A 232 7.79 -15.59 -5.51
C LEU A 232 8.21 -16.19 -6.84
N GLU A 233 9.06 -17.22 -6.83
CA GLU A 233 9.46 -17.97 -8.03
C GLU A 233 8.24 -18.65 -8.69
N GLU A 234 7.40 -19.34 -7.90
CA GLU A 234 6.18 -19.94 -8.42
C GLU A 234 5.24 -18.87 -9.01
N MET A 235 5.05 -17.74 -8.30
CA MET A 235 4.23 -16.62 -8.79
C MET A 235 4.77 -16.09 -10.11
N LYS A 236 6.07 -15.80 -10.19
CA LYS A 236 6.71 -15.27 -11.40
C LYS A 236 6.51 -16.21 -12.58
N HIS A 237 6.81 -17.49 -12.41
CA HIS A 237 6.68 -18.50 -13.46
C HIS A 237 5.23 -18.69 -13.91
N GLU A 238 4.28 -18.72 -12.97
CA GLU A 238 2.88 -18.95 -13.27
C GLU A 238 2.15 -17.70 -13.82
N THR A 239 2.74 -16.53 -13.70
CA THR A 239 2.11 -15.26 -14.10
C THR A 239 3.02 -14.33 -14.88
N PHE A 240 3.93 -13.62 -14.26
CA PHE A 240 4.68 -12.49 -14.83
C PHE A 240 5.46 -12.84 -16.10
N ASP A 241 6.11 -14.01 -16.12
CA ASP A 241 6.91 -14.46 -17.28
C ASP A 241 6.04 -14.70 -18.53
N LYS A 242 4.75 -14.97 -18.36
CA LYS A 242 3.83 -15.22 -19.47
C LYS A 242 3.45 -13.95 -20.24
N TYR A 243 3.60 -12.76 -19.60
CA TYR A 243 3.07 -11.50 -20.11
C TYR A 243 4.11 -10.39 -20.26
N ASP A 244 5.40 -10.67 -19.99
CA ASP A 244 6.46 -9.65 -19.93
C ASP A 244 6.04 -8.48 -19.01
N ALA A 245 5.54 -8.82 -17.83
CA ALA A 245 4.89 -7.89 -16.92
C ALA A 245 5.87 -6.94 -16.25
N PHE A 246 5.49 -5.66 -16.09
CA PHE A 246 6.19 -4.75 -15.19
C PHE A 246 5.67 -4.94 -13.76
N THR A 247 6.59 -5.20 -12.83
CA THR A 247 6.25 -5.43 -11.43
C THR A 247 7.07 -4.57 -10.50
N VAL A 248 6.42 -4.03 -9.46
CA VAL A 248 7.10 -3.29 -8.40
C VAL A 248 6.66 -3.81 -7.04
N GLY A 249 7.61 -4.35 -6.27
CA GLY A 249 7.35 -4.91 -4.96
C GLY A 249 7.35 -3.85 -3.86
N GLU A 250 6.35 -3.92 -2.97
CA GLU A 250 6.43 -3.27 -1.68
C GLU A 250 7.22 -4.17 -0.73
N VAL A 251 8.52 -3.95 -0.69
CA VAL A 251 9.48 -4.75 0.08
C VAL A 251 10.22 -3.84 1.04
N PHE A 252 10.08 -4.09 2.31
CA PHE A 252 10.76 -3.37 3.40
C PHE A 252 11.37 -4.36 4.38
N ASN A 253 12.39 -3.93 5.14
CA ASN A 253 13.12 -4.78 6.11
C ASN A 253 13.77 -6.03 5.52
N GLU A 254 13.98 -6.08 4.19
CA GLU A 254 14.70 -7.19 3.56
C GLU A 254 16.18 -7.20 3.94
N LYS A 255 16.74 -8.40 4.11
CA LYS A 255 18.16 -8.58 4.35
C LYS A 255 18.96 -8.37 3.05
N ASP A 256 20.21 -7.93 3.15
CA ASP A 256 21.08 -7.77 1.97
C ASP A 256 21.25 -9.08 1.18
N SER A 257 21.24 -10.21 1.89
CA SER A 257 21.30 -11.54 1.27
C SER A 257 20.06 -11.89 0.43
N GLU A 258 18.91 -11.30 0.73
CA GLU A 258 17.62 -11.55 0.07
C GLU A 258 17.35 -10.57 -1.08
N LEU A 259 18.08 -9.46 -1.16
CA LEU A 259 17.82 -8.39 -2.12
C LEU A 259 17.83 -8.88 -3.57
N ARG A 260 18.72 -9.84 -3.90
CA ARG A 260 18.80 -10.45 -5.24
C ARG A 260 17.62 -11.37 -5.56
N GLU A 261 16.88 -11.84 -4.56
CA GLU A 261 15.65 -12.59 -4.79
C GLU A 261 14.52 -11.66 -5.23
N PHE A 262 14.52 -10.42 -4.75
CA PHE A 262 13.47 -9.46 -5.09
C PHE A 262 13.69 -8.75 -6.41
N ILE A 263 14.92 -8.27 -6.69
CA ILE A 263 15.23 -7.46 -7.87
C ILE A 263 16.55 -7.91 -8.53
N GLY A 264 16.71 -7.56 -9.80
CA GLY A 264 17.91 -7.88 -10.58
C GLY A 264 17.58 -8.80 -11.75
N GLU A 265 18.60 -9.35 -12.40
CA GLU A 265 18.46 -10.18 -13.59
C GLU A 265 17.65 -11.46 -13.29
N ASP A 266 17.90 -12.07 -12.14
CA ASP A 266 17.21 -13.27 -11.67
C ASP A 266 16.13 -12.95 -10.61
N GLY A 267 15.89 -11.67 -10.31
CA GLY A 267 14.92 -11.25 -9.31
C GLY A 267 13.47 -11.53 -9.73
N HIS A 268 12.59 -11.60 -8.71
CA HIS A 268 11.19 -11.91 -8.95
C HIS A 268 10.36 -10.72 -9.39
N PHE A 269 10.85 -9.48 -9.15
CA PHE A 269 10.20 -8.24 -9.55
C PHE A 269 11.10 -7.40 -10.45
N SER A 270 10.49 -6.59 -11.32
CA SER A 270 11.24 -5.63 -12.15
C SER A 270 11.96 -4.59 -11.29
N SER A 271 11.37 -4.22 -10.15
CA SER A 271 11.88 -3.22 -9.22
C SER A 271 11.21 -3.36 -7.86
N LYS A 272 11.74 -2.66 -6.84
CA LYS A 272 11.08 -2.41 -5.56
C LYS A 272 11.10 -0.92 -5.24
N PHE A 273 10.18 -0.47 -4.39
CA PHE A 273 10.20 0.92 -3.92
C PHE A 273 11.42 1.21 -3.05
N ASP A 274 11.93 2.44 -3.15
CA ASP A 274 12.94 2.96 -2.23
C ASP A 274 12.28 3.59 -1.02
N PHE A 275 12.17 2.82 0.06
CA PHE A 275 11.63 3.28 1.34
C PHE A 275 12.69 3.85 2.29
N ALA A 276 13.98 3.88 1.90
CA ALA A 276 15.03 4.37 2.77
C ALA A 276 14.82 5.83 3.22
N PRO A 277 14.38 6.77 2.36
CA PRO A 277 14.05 8.12 2.79
C PRO A 277 12.90 8.20 3.80
N GLU A 278 11.92 7.29 3.68
CA GLU A 278 10.76 7.27 4.57
C GLU A 278 11.09 6.86 5.99
N MET A 279 12.17 6.14 6.20
CA MET A 279 12.64 5.75 7.52
C MET A 279 13.38 6.88 8.25
N CYS A 280 13.77 7.94 7.54
CA CYS A 280 14.45 9.08 8.13
C CYS A 280 13.55 9.79 9.16
N GLY A 281 14.07 10.02 10.35
CA GLY A 281 13.39 10.75 11.42
C GLY A 281 12.25 9.99 12.11
N LYS A 282 11.96 8.74 11.76
CA LYS A 282 11.00 7.89 12.49
C LYS A 282 11.64 7.31 13.75
N GLY A 283 10.98 7.47 14.89
CA GLY A 283 11.37 6.88 16.18
C GLY A 283 10.74 5.51 16.43
N GLY A 284 10.81 5.04 17.68
CA GLY A 284 10.25 3.74 18.07
C GLY A 284 8.73 3.71 18.21
N ALA A 285 8.10 4.85 18.48
CA ALA A 285 6.65 5.01 18.51
C ALA A 285 6.21 5.96 17.40
N TRP A 286 4.97 5.77 16.91
CA TRP A 286 4.46 6.57 15.79
C TRP A 286 4.52 8.08 16.05
N TYR A 287 4.34 8.53 17.27
CA TYR A 287 4.41 9.95 17.65
C TYR A 287 5.85 10.48 17.85
N GLU A 288 6.84 9.63 17.68
CA GLU A 288 8.26 10.01 17.82
C GLU A 288 8.84 10.31 16.44
N HIS A 289 8.95 11.58 16.12
CA HIS A 289 9.52 12.04 14.86
C HIS A 289 10.58 13.12 15.10
N GLU A 290 11.66 13.02 14.34
CA GLU A 290 12.67 14.07 14.21
C GLU A 290 12.56 14.74 12.84
N SER A 291 12.87 16.01 12.77
CA SER A 291 12.92 16.74 11.50
C SER A 291 13.98 16.14 10.58
N VAL A 292 13.61 15.78 9.37
CA VAL A 292 14.53 15.23 8.38
C VAL A 292 15.43 16.35 7.85
N THR A 293 16.74 16.19 8.03
CA THR A 293 17.72 17.12 7.47
C THR A 293 18.10 16.74 6.04
N PRO A 294 18.55 17.68 5.19
CA PRO A 294 19.04 17.38 3.86
C PRO A 294 20.18 16.36 3.84
N GLU A 295 20.99 16.31 4.91
CA GLU A 295 22.07 15.33 5.05
C GLU A 295 21.54 13.92 5.35
N MET A 296 20.55 13.78 6.23
CA MET A 296 19.89 12.50 6.50
C MET A 296 19.25 11.95 5.23
N TYR A 297 18.49 12.78 4.51
CA TYR A 297 17.85 12.39 3.25
C TYR A 297 18.89 11.96 2.20
N LYS A 298 19.93 12.79 1.99
CA LYS A 298 21.01 12.49 1.04
C LYS A 298 21.69 11.14 1.37
N ASN A 299 22.01 10.90 2.63
CA ASN A 299 22.68 9.67 3.04
C ASN A 299 21.78 8.46 2.80
N ALA A 300 20.50 8.54 3.16
CA ALA A 300 19.55 7.46 2.94
C ALA A 300 19.44 7.06 1.46
N ILE A 301 19.27 8.04 0.55
CA ILE A 301 19.17 7.75 -0.89
C ILE A 301 20.50 7.27 -1.48
N PHE A 302 21.65 7.75 -1.01
CA PHE A 302 22.94 7.27 -1.51
C PHE A 302 23.21 5.84 -1.07
N ASP A 303 22.92 5.51 0.18
CA ASP A 303 23.09 4.17 0.71
C ASP A 303 22.17 3.18 -0.02
N SER A 304 20.90 3.52 -0.24
CA SER A 304 19.95 2.65 -0.96
C SER A 304 20.36 2.46 -2.43
N GLN A 305 20.77 3.52 -3.13
CA GLN A 305 21.22 3.46 -4.52
C GLN A 305 22.51 2.64 -4.66
N LEU A 306 23.45 2.79 -3.72
CA LEU A 306 24.69 2.00 -3.72
C LEU A 306 24.44 0.53 -3.43
N ARG A 307 23.51 0.23 -2.51
CA ARG A 307 23.11 -1.12 -2.14
C ARG A 307 22.60 -1.94 -3.34
N VAL A 308 21.95 -1.29 -4.31
CA VAL A 308 21.39 -1.96 -5.49
C VAL A 308 22.22 -1.76 -6.77
N ALA A 309 23.34 -1.04 -6.72
CA ALA A 309 24.08 -0.59 -7.90
C ALA A 309 24.48 -1.73 -8.86
N ASP A 310 24.90 -2.86 -8.31
CA ASP A 310 25.33 -4.06 -9.05
C ASP A 310 24.25 -5.15 -9.14
N ILE A 311 23.00 -4.83 -8.73
CA ILE A 311 21.90 -5.79 -8.69
C ILE A 311 20.81 -5.40 -9.68
N GLY A 312 20.25 -4.22 -9.53
CA GLY A 312 19.10 -3.77 -10.29
C GLY A 312 18.91 -2.26 -10.19
N PHE A 313 17.66 -1.83 -10.09
CA PHE A 313 17.30 -0.43 -9.90
C PHE A 313 16.06 -0.33 -8.98
N LEU A 314 15.83 0.86 -8.44
CA LEU A 314 14.72 1.14 -7.53
C LEU A 314 13.60 1.91 -8.24
N SER A 315 12.39 1.78 -7.73
CA SER A 315 11.28 2.70 -7.97
C SER A 315 11.36 3.80 -6.92
N ASN A 316 11.78 4.99 -7.37
CA ASN A 316 12.08 6.12 -6.49
C ASN A 316 10.79 6.88 -6.15
N ILE A 317 10.55 7.14 -4.88
CA ILE A 317 9.41 7.90 -4.36
C ILE A 317 9.86 8.95 -3.34
N ILE A 318 9.06 9.99 -3.14
CA ILE A 318 9.16 10.91 -1.99
C ILE A 318 7.86 10.98 -1.19
N GLU A 319 6.79 10.46 -1.75
CA GLU A 319 5.49 10.30 -1.13
C GLU A 319 4.69 9.23 -1.86
N ASN A 320 3.69 8.67 -1.21
CA ASN A 320 2.69 7.77 -1.74
C ASN A 320 1.38 7.93 -0.94
N HIS A 321 0.45 7.01 -1.08
CA HIS A 321 -0.83 7.01 -0.36
C HIS A 321 -0.73 6.62 1.13
N ASP A 322 0.44 6.15 1.59
CA ASP A 322 0.70 5.73 2.99
C ASP A 322 1.61 6.68 3.76
N GLU A 323 2.04 7.77 3.14
CA GLU A 323 2.89 8.78 3.76
C GLU A 323 2.27 10.18 3.65
N PRO A 324 2.64 11.13 4.50
CA PRO A 324 2.24 12.53 4.31
C PRO A 324 2.88 13.11 3.03
N ARG A 325 2.46 14.30 2.63
CA ARG A 325 3.05 14.99 1.48
C ARG A 325 4.55 15.19 1.66
N GLY A 326 5.34 14.71 0.70
CA GLY A 326 6.80 14.72 0.78
C GLY A 326 7.39 16.14 0.93
N VAL A 327 6.79 17.14 0.30
CA VAL A 327 7.21 18.53 0.45
C VAL A 327 7.08 19.03 1.89
N CYS A 328 6.06 18.57 2.64
CA CYS A 328 5.88 18.93 4.05
C CYS A 328 6.76 18.11 4.99
N ARG A 329 7.22 16.93 4.54
CA ARG A 329 8.07 16.06 5.33
C ARG A 329 9.55 16.42 5.23
N TYR A 330 10.03 16.69 4.00
CA TYR A 330 11.46 16.85 3.70
C TYR A 330 11.92 18.30 3.60
N ILE A 331 11.00 19.27 3.52
CA ILE A 331 11.32 20.69 3.49
C ILE A 331 10.88 21.33 4.81
N PRO A 332 11.78 21.98 5.57
CA PRO A 332 11.38 22.72 6.76
C PRO A 332 10.29 23.75 6.44
N GLU A 333 9.31 23.93 7.33
CA GLU A 333 8.16 24.82 7.13
C GLU A 333 8.59 26.24 6.73
N GLY A 334 9.65 26.79 7.32
CA GLY A 334 10.18 28.12 7.00
C GLY A 334 10.83 28.24 5.62
N ASP A 335 11.16 27.11 4.99
CA ASP A 335 11.83 27.05 3.69
C ASP A 335 10.88 26.52 2.58
N LEU A 336 9.61 26.21 2.91
CA LEU A 336 8.63 25.66 1.99
C LEU A 336 8.19 26.73 0.97
N ASN A 337 8.66 26.58 -0.26
CA ASN A 337 8.36 27.48 -1.39
C ASN A 337 8.58 26.75 -2.74
N ASP A 338 8.17 27.36 -3.83
CA ASP A 338 8.27 26.76 -5.17
C ASP A 338 9.69 26.30 -5.55
N THR A 339 10.71 27.04 -5.12
CA THR A 339 12.10 26.69 -5.44
C THR A 339 12.53 25.42 -4.70
N SER A 340 12.23 25.31 -3.41
CA SER A 340 12.58 24.14 -2.59
C SER A 340 11.78 22.90 -3.01
N LYS A 341 10.49 23.06 -3.37
CA LYS A 341 9.66 21.97 -3.92
C LYS A 341 10.25 21.43 -5.23
N LYS A 342 10.63 22.32 -6.16
CA LYS A 342 11.28 21.94 -7.42
C LYS A 342 12.67 21.31 -7.21
N ALA A 343 13.42 21.79 -6.21
CA ALA A 343 14.71 21.20 -5.87
C ALA A 343 14.53 19.77 -5.34
N LEU A 344 13.57 19.52 -4.44
CA LEU A 344 13.26 18.20 -3.94
C LEU A 344 12.82 17.26 -5.09
N ALA A 345 11.94 17.71 -5.96
CA ALA A 345 11.51 16.97 -7.14
C ALA A 345 12.72 16.59 -8.04
N ALA A 346 13.62 17.53 -8.31
CA ALA A 346 14.82 17.26 -9.11
C ALA A 346 15.73 16.21 -8.46
N VAL A 347 15.90 16.26 -7.13
CA VAL A 347 16.78 15.30 -6.43
C VAL A 347 16.35 13.87 -6.67
N TYR A 348 15.08 13.50 -6.43
CA TYR A 348 14.67 12.11 -6.59
C TYR A 348 14.46 11.71 -8.06
N PHE A 349 14.05 12.64 -8.92
CA PHE A 349 13.76 12.39 -10.33
C PHE A 349 15.01 11.97 -11.12
N PHE A 350 16.19 12.47 -10.75
CA PHE A 350 17.45 12.15 -11.40
C PHE A 350 18.22 10.98 -10.77
N LEU A 351 17.65 10.30 -9.78
CA LEU A 351 18.22 9.06 -9.27
C LEU A 351 18.11 7.95 -10.30
N ARG A 352 19.01 6.96 -10.20
CA ARG A 352 18.92 5.76 -11.04
C ARG A 352 17.67 4.98 -10.69
N GLY A 353 16.82 4.71 -11.69
CA GLY A 353 15.59 3.94 -11.48
C GLY A 353 14.40 4.53 -12.21
N ILE A 354 13.22 4.24 -11.71
CA ILE A 354 11.96 4.74 -12.23
C ILE A 354 11.37 5.70 -11.19
N PRO A 355 11.25 7.01 -11.49
CA PRO A 355 10.56 7.92 -10.60
C PRO A 355 9.05 7.64 -10.64
N PHE A 356 8.45 7.53 -9.47
CA PHE A 356 7.01 7.47 -9.27
C PHE A 356 6.53 8.81 -8.73
N ILE A 357 5.67 9.47 -9.47
CA ILE A 357 4.99 10.70 -9.05
C ILE A 357 3.68 10.28 -8.39
N TYR A 358 3.43 10.71 -7.17
CA TYR A 358 2.12 10.56 -6.56
C TYR A 358 1.19 11.69 -6.98
N GLN A 359 -0.11 11.42 -7.16
CA GLN A 359 -1.09 12.43 -7.60
C GLN A 359 -1.03 13.72 -6.77
N GLY A 360 -0.95 14.85 -7.45
CA GLY A 360 -0.84 16.19 -6.84
C GLY A 360 0.58 16.59 -6.46
N GLN A 361 1.54 15.67 -6.48
CA GLN A 361 2.95 16.00 -6.25
C GLN A 361 3.52 16.92 -7.31
N GLU A 362 3.12 16.74 -8.58
CA GLU A 362 3.55 17.54 -9.74
C GLU A 362 3.11 19.01 -9.65
N ILE A 363 2.06 19.28 -8.90
CA ILE A 363 1.59 20.65 -8.61
C ILE A 363 2.00 21.13 -7.21
N GLY A 364 2.77 20.34 -6.47
CA GLY A 364 3.32 20.69 -5.16
C GLY A 364 2.27 20.77 -4.05
N MET A 365 1.27 19.89 -4.06
CA MET A 365 0.28 19.80 -2.97
C MET A 365 0.95 19.61 -1.61
N GLU A 366 0.38 20.25 -0.60
CA GLU A 366 0.83 20.24 0.78
C GLU A 366 -0.14 19.45 1.66
N ASN A 367 0.26 19.19 2.91
CA ASN A 367 -0.59 18.58 3.92
C ASN A 367 -1.86 19.40 4.17
N CYS A 368 -2.94 18.70 4.51
CA CYS A 368 -4.24 19.32 4.83
C CYS A 368 -4.28 19.77 6.30
N PRO A 369 -4.75 20.99 6.59
CA PRO A 369 -4.87 21.50 7.94
C PRO A 369 -6.13 20.99 8.64
N PHE A 370 -6.26 19.67 8.81
CA PHE A 370 -7.40 19.05 9.52
C PHE A 370 -7.64 19.69 10.89
N GLU A 371 -8.89 20.00 11.22
CA GLU A 371 -9.27 20.65 12.48
C GLU A 371 -9.61 19.64 13.58
N SER A 372 -10.19 18.49 13.22
CA SER A 372 -10.61 17.46 14.16
C SER A 372 -10.40 16.06 13.58
N ILE A 373 -10.37 15.06 14.47
CA ILE A 373 -10.29 13.64 14.10
C ILE A 373 -11.50 13.19 13.27
N ASP A 374 -12.65 13.83 13.40
CA ASP A 374 -13.86 13.50 12.65
C ASP A 374 -13.76 13.80 11.15
N GLN A 375 -12.77 14.59 10.75
CA GLN A 375 -12.48 14.87 9.34
C GLN A 375 -11.59 13.81 8.68
N LEU A 376 -11.01 12.88 9.45
CA LEU A 376 -10.18 11.81 8.95
C LEU A 376 -11.02 10.54 8.76
N ASP A 377 -10.91 9.92 7.60
CA ASP A 377 -11.63 8.70 7.24
C ASP A 377 -10.79 7.43 7.44
N ASP A 378 -9.47 7.56 7.30
CA ASP A 378 -8.53 6.47 7.38
C ASP A 378 -8.43 5.81 8.77
N ILE A 379 -8.46 4.47 8.78
CA ILE A 379 -8.41 3.67 10.03
C ILE A 379 -7.05 3.77 10.73
N SER A 380 -5.94 3.87 9.98
CA SER A 380 -4.61 4.02 10.58
C SER A 380 -4.49 5.36 11.29
N SER A 381 -4.97 6.44 10.67
CA SER A 381 -4.96 7.77 11.27
C SER A 381 -5.79 7.85 12.57
N LYS A 382 -6.91 7.12 12.63
CA LYS A 382 -7.72 6.99 13.84
C LYS A 382 -7.02 6.19 14.94
N ASP A 383 -6.30 5.12 14.57
CA ASP A 383 -5.49 4.35 15.52
C ASP A 383 -4.29 5.15 16.02
N GLU A 384 -3.60 5.86 15.15
CA GLU A 384 -2.50 6.77 15.47
C GLU A 384 -2.92 7.86 16.45
N TYR A 385 -4.11 8.46 16.23
CA TYR A 385 -4.69 9.39 17.20
C TYR A 385 -4.88 8.75 18.57
N LYS A 386 -5.45 7.55 18.61
CA LYS A 386 -5.66 6.80 19.85
C LYS A 386 -4.32 6.49 20.54
N VAL A 387 -3.31 6.05 19.80
CA VAL A 387 -1.95 5.79 20.32
C VAL A 387 -1.36 7.03 20.98
N CYS A 388 -1.51 8.22 20.38
CA CYS A 388 -1.09 9.48 20.99
C CYS A 388 -1.86 9.77 22.27
N ARG A 389 -3.19 9.59 22.28
CA ARG A 389 -4.03 9.83 23.46
C ARG A 389 -3.69 8.88 24.60
N ASP A 390 -3.44 7.61 24.31
CA ASP A 390 -3.04 6.60 25.29
C ASP A 390 -1.64 6.87 25.86
N ALA A 391 -0.76 7.48 25.08
CA ALA A 391 0.57 7.96 25.52
C ALA A 391 0.50 9.26 26.36
N GLY A 392 -0.69 9.86 26.53
CA GLY A 392 -0.90 11.02 27.38
C GLY A 392 -0.85 12.38 26.67
N TYR A 393 -0.73 12.41 25.33
CA TYR A 393 -0.82 13.66 24.56
C TYR A 393 -2.24 14.25 24.66
N SER A 394 -2.35 15.57 24.68
CA SER A 394 -3.64 16.27 24.58
C SER A 394 -4.26 16.09 23.19
N GLU A 395 -5.53 16.41 23.04
CA GLU A 395 -6.22 16.39 21.73
C GLU A 395 -5.50 17.30 20.71
N GLU A 396 -5.15 18.52 21.13
CA GLU A 396 -4.45 19.50 20.29
C GLU A 396 -3.06 18.99 19.84
N GLU A 397 -2.29 18.41 20.74
CA GLU A 397 -0.98 17.82 20.43
C GLU A 397 -1.11 16.62 19.51
N SER A 398 -2.10 15.74 19.74
CA SER A 398 -2.38 14.59 18.88
C SER A 398 -2.78 15.04 17.45
N MET A 399 -3.67 16.03 17.34
CA MET A 399 -4.05 16.60 16.05
C MET A 399 -2.89 17.30 15.35
N LYS A 400 -1.99 17.96 16.10
CA LYS A 400 -0.77 18.55 15.51
C LYS A 400 0.12 17.49 14.88
N LEU A 401 0.30 16.34 15.50
CA LEU A 401 1.08 15.23 14.95
C LEU A 401 0.41 14.66 13.68
N LEU A 402 -0.91 14.46 13.72
CA LEU A 402 -1.66 13.96 12.56
C LEU A 402 -1.60 14.91 11.36
N ARG A 403 -1.70 16.22 11.56
CA ARG A 403 -1.54 17.22 10.47
C ARG A 403 -0.20 17.12 9.76
N VAL A 404 0.83 16.66 10.45
CA VAL A 404 2.19 16.56 9.89
C VAL A 404 2.46 15.17 9.32
N TYR A 405 2.09 14.11 10.05
CA TYR A 405 2.61 12.76 9.80
C TYR A 405 1.57 11.74 9.33
N SER A 406 0.25 12.05 9.42
CA SER A 406 -0.79 11.12 8.97
C SER A 406 -0.80 10.97 7.44
N ARG A 407 -1.00 9.73 7.00
CA ARG A 407 -1.16 9.39 5.59
C ARG A 407 -2.44 9.96 4.96
N GLU A 408 -3.44 10.35 5.75
CA GLU A 408 -4.65 11.02 5.26
C GLU A 408 -4.32 12.30 4.46
N ASN A 409 -3.21 12.97 4.79
CA ASN A 409 -2.72 14.15 4.05
C ASN A 409 -2.51 13.88 2.55
N ALA A 410 -2.07 12.68 2.19
CA ALA A 410 -1.88 12.30 0.80
C ALA A 410 -3.19 11.88 0.10
N ARG A 411 -4.25 11.60 0.87
CA ARG A 411 -5.52 11.08 0.33
C ARG A 411 -6.55 12.14 0.03
N THR A 412 -6.22 13.41 0.22
CA THR A 412 -7.09 14.55 -0.09
C THR A 412 -7.29 14.75 -1.59
N PRO A 413 -8.44 15.29 -2.05
CA PRO A 413 -8.72 15.55 -3.46
C PRO A 413 -7.66 16.38 -4.18
N VAL A 414 -7.30 15.97 -5.41
CA VAL A 414 -6.35 16.70 -6.25
C VAL A 414 -6.90 18.08 -6.63
N GLN A 415 -6.05 19.09 -6.50
CA GLN A 415 -6.37 20.49 -6.77
C GLN A 415 -6.10 20.83 -8.25
N TRP A 416 -7.08 20.58 -9.13
CA TRP A 416 -6.95 20.76 -10.57
C TRP A 416 -7.00 22.21 -11.03
N SER A 417 -7.68 23.07 -10.28
CA SER A 417 -7.85 24.49 -10.64
C SER A 417 -8.27 25.31 -9.42
N ASP A 418 -8.44 26.63 -9.63
CA ASP A 418 -8.99 27.58 -8.67
C ASP A 418 -10.54 27.64 -8.65
N ALA A 419 -11.21 26.70 -9.35
CA ALA A 419 -12.66 26.58 -9.33
C ALA A 419 -13.17 26.01 -7.99
N GLU A 420 -14.50 26.01 -7.82
CA GLU A 420 -15.16 25.38 -6.65
C GLU A 420 -14.68 23.94 -6.48
N ASN A 421 -14.50 23.51 -5.22
CA ASN A 421 -13.92 22.21 -4.86
C ASN A 421 -12.56 21.93 -5.55
N ALA A 422 -11.79 22.97 -5.81
CA ALA A 422 -10.51 22.90 -6.50
C ALA A 422 -10.58 22.24 -7.91
N GLY A 423 -11.75 22.24 -8.55
CA GLY A 423 -11.98 21.58 -9.83
C GLY A 423 -11.96 20.05 -9.79
N PHE A 424 -11.94 19.46 -8.60
CA PHE A 424 -12.01 18.01 -8.40
C PHE A 424 -13.41 17.48 -8.71
N SER A 425 -14.45 18.14 -8.22
CA SER A 425 -15.85 17.73 -8.30
C SER A 425 -16.77 18.94 -8.41
N THR A 426 -17.96 18.73 -8.98
CA THR A 426 -19.07 19.70 -8.95
C THR A 426 -19.91 19.59 -7.68
N HIS A 427 -19.65 18.62 -6.82
CA HIS A 427 -20.25 18.40 -5.51
C HIS A 427 -19.19 18.54 -4.42
N LYS A 428 -19.63 18.75 -3.16
CA LYS A 428 -18.70 18.75 -2.02
C LYS A 428 -17.95 17.40 -1.97
N PRO A 429 -16.61 17.39 -1.99
CA PRO A 429 -15.84 16.17 -1.87
C PRO A 429 -16.09 15.45 -0.53
N TRP A 430 -15.87 14.14 -0.56
CA TRP A 430 -15.97 13.22 0.59
C TRP A 430 -15.19 13.72 1.82
#